data_4604cca4b0f17a63d2d6ea1952296547
#
_entry.id   4604cca4b0f17a63d2d6ea1952296547
#
_cell.length_a   1.000
_cell.length_b   1.000
_cell.length_c   1.000
_cell.angle_alpha   90.00
_cell.angle_beta   90.00
_cell.angle_gamma   90.00
#
_symmetry.space_group_name_H-M   'P 1'
#
loop_
_entity.id
_entity.type
_entity.pdbx_description
1 polymer ?
#
loop_
_entity_poly.entity_id
_entity_poly.type
_entity_poly.pdbx_seq_one_letter_code
_entity_poly.pdbx_strand_id
1 'polypeptide(L)'
;MGIVMAKGVVIGVLCCVTLLPALVLTFDGAIEKTTHKPLLPSFDKASAFITKHYKVWLIIFLVMLFPAIHGNNNLKNYYNIDKSLPSTLDSNVANAKLQETFDMNNVHMVLLKKGLTSKEKTEMLDQIKDVDGVKWALGMDSFVGAAFPDTMIPSNLKKMLESDEYEMEFICSKYKTATDEVNNQIDEIQKIVKGYSPESMVIGEAPLTKDLQDVTDVDLKTVNTISILAIFIIIMVVFKSISLPFILVAVIEFAIFVNMSVPYYQGKEVVFVASIVIGCIQLGATVDYAILMTSRYQKERGLGKSKKESIAIAHKTSMKSIVISGCSFFAATFGVGLYTQVDMIGSITNLLSRGAVISTLVVLFILPAMFMIFDSLICHTSIGFAKKKPAKEKKQ
;
A
#
# COMPACT_ATOMS: atom_id res chain seq x y z
N MET A 1 6.58 5.01 -10.73
CA MET A 1 7.00 4.91 -9.32
C MET A 1 7.89 3.69 -9.06
N GLY A 2 7.47 2.47 -9.37
CA GLY A 2 8.22 1.22 -9.11
C GLY A 2 9.65 1.19 -9.66
N ILE A 3 9.86 1.62 -10.91
CA ILE A 3 11.20 1.67 -11.53
C ILE A 3 12.15 2.60 -10.77
N VAL A 4 11.67 3.74 -10.30
CA VAL A 4 12.47 4.71 -9.53
C VAL A 4 12.87 4.11 -8.18
N MET A 5 11.94 3.44 -7.50
CA MET A 5 12.21 2.74 -6.24
C MET A 5 13.20 1.59 -6.44
N ALA A 6 13.01 0.76 -7.46
CA ALA A 6 13.92 -0.33 -7.78
C ALA A 6 15.34 0.17 -8.07
N LYS A 7 15.49 1.25 -8.86
CA LYS A 7 16.77 1.91 -9.09
C LYS A 7 17.44 2.39 -7.79
N GLY A 8 16.65 3.01 -6.90
CA GLY A 8 17.14 3.46 -5.59
C GLY A 8 17.68 2.31 -4.74
N VAL A 9 16.95 1.18 -4.70
CA VAL A 9 17.38 -0.02 -3.96
C VAL A 9 18.68 -0.59 -4.54
N VAL A 10 18.79 -0.74 -5.86
CA VAL A 10 20.02 -1.26 -6.52
C VAL A 10 21.23 -0.37 -6.20
N ILE A 11 21.08 0.95 -6.33
CA ILE A 11 22.15 1.90 -6.00
C ILE A 11 22.51 1.81 -4.51
N GLY A 12 21.51 1.73 -3.63
CA GLY A 12 21.70 1.58 -2.19
C GLY A 12 22.51 0.31 -1.84
N VAL A 13 22.17 -0.82 -2.43
CA VAL A 13 22.91 -2.09 -2.25
C VAL A 13 24.34 -1.95 -2.73
N LEU A 14 24.59 -1.38 -3.91
CA LEU A 14 25.93 -1.14 -4.43
C LEU A 14 26.75 -0.25 -3.48
N CYS A 15 26.18 0.83 -2.98
CA CYS A 15 26.84 1.71 -2.00
C CYS A 15 27.14 0.98 -0.69
N CYS A 16 26.23 0.17 -0.17
CA CYS A 16 26.43 -0.58 1.06
C CYS A 16 27.52 -1.66 0.94
N VAL A 17 27.67 -2.27 -0.22
CA VAL A 17 28.67 -3.34 -0.44
C VAL A 17 30.05 -2.76 -0.78
N THR A 18 30.12 -1.62 -1.45
CA THR A 18 31.38 -1.04 -1.93
C THR A 18 31.84 0.16 -1.10
N LEU A 19 31.01 1.21 -1.05
CA LEU A 19 31.37 2.49 -0.45
C LEU A 19 31.44 2.41 1.08
N LEU A 20 30.48 1.77 1.71
CA LEU A 20 30.43 1.70 3.17
C LEU A 20 31.64 0.98 3.79
N PRO A 21 32.06 -0.21 3.34
CA PRO A 21 33.29 -0.84 3.83
C PRO A 21 34.54 0.01 3.58
N ALA A 22 34.64 0.64 2.41
CA ALA A 22 35.76 1.52 2.09
C ALA A 22 35.82 2.73 3.05
N LEU A 23 34.71 3.37 3.33
CA LEU A 23 34.64 4.49 4.28
C LEU A 23 34.97 4.03 5.70
N VAL A 24 34.43 2.89 6.17
CA VAL A 24 34.75 2.36 7.50
C VAL A 24 36.27 2.12 7.64
N LEU A 25 36.89 1.49 6.65
CA LEU A 25 38.34 1.26 6.66
C LEU A 25 39.16 2.57 6.62
N THR A 26 38.72 3.54 5.82
CA THR A 26 39.41 4.84 5.70
C THR A 26 39.32 5.66 6.99
N PHE A 27 38.19 5.63 7.68
CA PHE A 27 37.94 6.41 8.88
C PHE A 27 38.11 5.61 10.20
N ASP A 28 38.63 4.39 10.14
CA ASP A 28 38.78 3.49 11.29
C ASP A 28 39.43 4.16 12.49
N GLY A 29 40.57 4.85 12.29
CA GLY A 29 41.27 5.56 13.34
C GLY A 29 40.49 6.76 13.94
N ALA A 30 39.59 7.38 13.17
CA ALA A 30 38.70 8.43 13.66
C ALA A 30 37.53 7.83 14.48
N ILE A 31 37.01 6.71 14.00
CA ILE A 31 35.96 5.96 14.65
C ILE A 31 36.43 5.47 16.02
N GLU A 32 37.64 4.90 16.07
CA GLU A 32 38.24 4.40 17.33
C GLU A 32 38.40 5.51 18.35
N LYS A 33 38.93 6.69 17.94
CA LYS A 33 39.12 7.85 18.82
C LYS A 33 37.81 8.45 19.34
N THR A 34 36.71 8.32 18.61
CA THR A 34 35.38 8.84 18.98
C THR A 34 34.48 7.79 19.62
N THR A 35 35.00 6.59 19.87
CA THR A 35 34.24 5.49 20.49
C THR A 35 33.82 5.89 21.91
N HIS A 36 32.52 5.82 22.17
CA HIS A 36 31.91 6.08 23.47
C HIS A 36 31.02 4.91 23.91
N LYS A 37 30.60 4.93 25.17
CA LYS A 37 29.68 3.91 25.68
C LYS A 37 28.39 3.88 24.85
N PRO A 38 27.90 2.68 24.46
CA PRO A 38 26.67 2.56 23.70
C PRO A 38 25.50 3.21 24.46
N LEU A 39 24.72 4.04 23.75
CA LEU A 39 23.51 4.70 24.28
C LEU A 39 22.42 3.69 24.64
N LEU A 40 22.32 2.61 23.88
CA LEU A 40 21.31 1.58 24.13
C LEU A 40 21.81 0.62 25.23
N PRO A 41 20.96 0.37 26.25
CA PRO A 41 21.28 -0.59 27.30
C PRO A 41 21.37 -2.03 26.76
N SER A 42 21.90 -2.95 27.56
CA SER A 42 21.84 -4.36 27.22
C SER A 42 20.38 -4.85 27.30
N PHE A 43 19.92 -5.53 26.25
CA PHE A 43 18.55 -6.08 26.20
C PHE A 43 18.43 -7.47 26.80
N ASP A 44 19.38 -7.89 27.62
CA ASP A 44 19.45 -9.25 28.19
C ASP A 44 18.21 -9.62 29.00
N LYS A 45 17.78 -8.71 29.88
CA LYS A 45 16.58 -8.93 30.71
C LYS A 45 15.31 -8.97 29.87
N ALA A 46 15.20 -8.07 28.87
CA ALA A 46 14.05 -8.01 27.97
C ALA A 46 13.99 -9.29 27.10
N SER A 47 15.12 -9.71 26.55
CA SER A 47 15.21 -10.96 25.78
C SER A 47 14.82 -12.18 26.58
N ALA A 48 15.32 -12.31 27.81
CA ALA A 48 14.96 -13.40 28.71
C ALA A 48 13.46 -13.41 29.07
N PHE A 49 12.88 -12.24 29.31
CA PHE A 49 11.44 -12.08 29.56
C PHE A 49 10.59 -12.52 28.39
N ILE A 50 10.92 -12.04 27.17
CA ILE A 50 10.18 -12.33 25.94
C ILE A 50 10.22 -13.84 25.64
N THR A 51 11.41 -14.43 25.66
CA THR A 51 11.57 -15.86 25.36
C THR A 51 10.97 -16.78 26.43
N LYS A 52 10.95 -16.35 27.67
CA LYS A 52 10.29 -17.07 28.77
C LYS A 52 8.77 -17.12 28.60
N HIS A 53 8.16 -16.00 28.19
CA HIS A 53 6.70 -15.86 28.09
C HIS A 53 6.17 -16.07 26.64
N TYR A 54 6.84 -16.88 25.84
CA TYR A 54 6.48 -17.09 24.42
C TYR A 54 5.03 -17.52 24.20
N LYS A 55 4.40 -18.26 25.15
CA LYS A 55 3.00 -18.66 25.05
C LYS A 55 2.04 -17.46 25.09
N VAL A 56 2.36 -16.45 25.89
CA VAL A 56 1.56 -15.22 25.99
C VAL A 56 1.60 -14.47 24.66
N TRP A 57 2.77 -14.36 24.06
CA TRP A 57 2.94 -13.69 22.75
C TRP A 57 2.21 -14.41 21.62
N LEU A 58 2.18 -15.76 21.68
CA LEU A 58 1.36 -16.54 20.76
C LEU A 58 -0.13 -16.27 20.92
N ILE A 59 -0.63 -16.22 22.15
CA ILE A 59 -2.04 -15.92 22.42
C ILE A 59 -2.39 -14.52 21.90
N ILE A 60 -1.52 -13.54 22.15
CA ILE A 60 -1.69 -12.18 21.63
C ILE A 60 -1.75 -12.19 20.09
N PHE A 61 -0.85 -12.93 19.44
CA PHE A 61 -0.88 -13.09 17.98
C PHE A 61 -2.22 -13.64 17.49
N LEU A 62 -2.71 -14.74 18.08
CA LEU A 62 -3.97 -15.37 17.67
C LEU A 62 -5.18 -14.49 17.92
N VAL A 63 -5.23 -13.78 19.06
CA VAL A 63 -6.34 -12.88 19.41
C VAL A 63 -6.34 -11.65 18.51
N MET A 64 -5.17 -11.08 18.21
CA MET A 64 -5.06 -9.88 17.37
C MET A 64 -5.18 -10.17 15.87
N LEU A 65 -5.01 -11.42 15.44
CA LEU A 65 -5.07 -11.81 14.04
C LEU A 65 -6.45 -11.53 13.44
N PHE A 66 -7.53 -11.89 14.14
CA PHE A 66 -8.90 -11.69 13.67
C PHE A 66 -9.24 -10.20 13.45
N PRO A 67 -9.08 -9.31 14.45
CA PRO A 67 -9.35 -7.89 14.24
C PRO A 67 -8.40 -7.26 13.21
N ALA A 68 -7.14 -7.72 13.12
CA ALA A 68 -6.21 -7.20 12.12
C ALA A 68 -6.66 -7.55 10.69
N ILE A 69 -7.04 -8.79 10.42
CA ILE A 69 -7.58 -9.21 9.12
C ILE A 69 -8.90 -8.49 8.83
N HIS A 70 -9.81 -8.41 9.80
CA HIS A 70 -11.10 -7.73 9.62
C HIS A 70 -10.91 -6.26 9.26
N GLY A 71 -10.07 -5.53 10.01
CA GLY A 71 -9.81 -4.12 9.75
C GLY A 71 -9.09 -3.88 8.43
N ASN A 72 -8.13 -4.75 8.05
CA ASN A 72 -7.44 -4.63 6.76
C ASN A 72 -8.39 -4.85 5.58
N ASN A 73 -9.27 -5.85 5.65
CA ASN A 73 -10.19 -6.19 4.55
C ASN A 73 -11.34 -5.17 4.37
N ASN A 74 -11.65 -4.41 5.41
CA ASN A 74 -12.70 -3.39 5.39
C ASN A 74 -12.14 -1.96 5.35
N LEU A 75 -10.83 -1.80 5.15
CA LEU A 75 -10.19 -0.49 5.00
C LEU A 75 -10.67 0.15 3.69
N LYS A 76 -11.19 1.36 3.80
CA LYS A 76 -11.62 2.15 2.65
C LYS A 76 -10.47 2.97 2.10
N ASN A 77 -10.27 2.86 0.80
CA ASN A 77 -9.33 3.71 0.07
C ASN A 77 -10.08 4.87 -0.58
N TYR A 78 -9.52 6.06 -0.55
CA TYR A 78 -10.01 7.16 -1.36
C TYR A 78 -9.08 7.38 -2.57
N TYR A 79 -9.69 7.74 -3.69
CA TYR A 79 -9.02 7.87 -5.01
C TYR A 79 -8.98 9.32 -5.49
N ASN A 80 -9.78 10.19 -4.88
CA ASN A 80 -9.80 11.60 -5.23
C ASN A 80 -8.52 12.29 -4.72
N ILE A 81 -7.64 12.66 -5.66
CA ILE A 81 -6.35 13.30 -5.36
C ILE A 81 -6.58 14.72 -4.82
N ASP A 82 -7.65 15.39 -5.19
CA ASP A 82 -7.97 16.75 -4.72
C ASP A 82 -8.18 16.80 -3.21
N LYS A 83 -8.74 15.75 -2.61
CA LYS A 83 -8.83 15.60 -1.16
C LYS A 83 -7.48 15.61 -0.44
N SER A 84 -6.40 15.27 -1.15
CA SER A 84 -5.05 15.25 -0.58
C SER A 84 -4.37 16.60 -0.53
N LEU A 85 -4.94 17.61 -1.19
CA LEU A 85 -4.44 18.97 -1.23
C LEU A 85 -5.07 19.83 -0.13
N PRO A 86 -4.37 20.84 0.39
CA PRO A 86 -4.93 21.74 1.41
C PRO A 86 -6.24 22.38 0.96
N SER A 87 -7.25 22.36 1.81
CA SER A 87 -8.57 22.97 1.53
C SER A 87 -8.52 24.49 1.34
N THR A 88 -7.41 25.12 1.69
CA THR A 88 -7.18 26.56 1.54
C THR A 88 -6.71 26.98 0.16
N LEU A 89 -6.44 26.04 -0.74
CA LEU A 89 -6.08 26.35 -2.11
C LEU A 89 -7.27 26.98 -2.87
N ASP A 90 -6.99 27.99 -3.68
CA ASP A 90 -8.02 28.71 -4.43
C ASP A 90 -8.90 27.78 -5.28
N SER A 91 -8.32 26.76 -5.88
CA SER A 91 -9.05 25.73 -6.64
C SER A 91 -10.06 24.96 -5.78
N ASN A 92 -9.67 24.55 -4.58
CA ASN A 92 -10.54 23.83 -3.65
C ASN A 92 -11.66 24.73 -3.10
N VAL A 93 -11.33 25.99 -2.82
CA VAL A 93 -12.32 27.00 -2.43
C VAL A 93 -13.31 27.28 -3.55
N ALA A 94 -12.85 27.37 -4.81
CA ALA A 94 -13.70 27.58 -5.98
C ALA A 94 -14.62 26.37 -6.22
N ASN A 95 -14.11 25.15 -6.15
CA ASN A 95 -14.90 23.92 -6.28
C ASN A 95 -15.96 23.81 -5.18
N ALA A 96 -15.63 24.14 -3.92
CA ALA A 96 -16.59 24.18 -2.85
C ALA A 96 -17.75 25.18 -3.11
N LYS A 97 -17.41 26.38 -3.62
CA LYS A 97 -18.44 27.39 -4.01
C LYS A 97 -19.32 26.92 -5.16
N LEU A 98 -18.75 26.25 -6.18
CA LEU A 98 -19.53 25.66 -7.27
C LEU A 98 -20.53 24.62 -6.73
N GLN A 99 -20.09 23.78 -5.82
CA GLN A 99 -20.94 22.79 -5.18
C GLN A 99 -22.05 23.42 -4.35
N GLU A 100 -21.71 24.39 -3.49
CA GLU A 100 -22.67 25.02 -2.58
C GLU A 100 -23.70 25.89 -3.32
N THR A 101 -23.27 26.62 -4.35
CA THR A 101 -24.11 27.62 -5.05
C THR A 101 -24.92 27.01 -6.18
N PHE A 102 -24.33 26.09 -6.93
CA PHE A 102 -24.93 25.54 -8.15
C PHE A 102 -25.26 24.05 -8.01
N ASP A 103 -24.90 23.42 -6.89
CA ASP A 103 -25.04 21.98 -6.65
C ASP A 103 -24.40 21.15 -7.80
N MET A 104 -23.28 21.63 -8.31
CA MET A 104 -22.47 21.01 -9.37
C MET A 104 -21.24 20.38 -8.73
N ASN A 105 -21.16 19.04 -8.78
CA ASN A 105 -20.01 18.34 -8.23
C ASN A 105 -19.04 17.85 -9.33
N ASN A 106 -19.60 17.38 -10.43
CA ASN A 106 -18.82 16.84 -11.55
C ASN A 106 -19.43 17.23 -12.89
N VAL A 107 -18.58 17.45 -13.86
CA VAL A 107 -18.96 17.56 -15.26
C VAL A 107 -18.29 16.43 -16.03
N HIS A 108 -19.10 15.49 -16.51
CA HIS A 108 -18.64 14.46 -17.45
C HIS A 108 -18.73 14.99 -18.86
N MET A 109 -17.88 14.50 -19.73
CA MET A 109 -17.92 14.79 -21.15
C MET A 109 -18.12 13.47 -21.91
N VAL A 110 -18.90 13.52 -22.99
CA VAL A 110 -19.00 12.43 -23.95
C VAL A 110 -18.30 12.83 -25.22
N LEU A 111 -17.28 12.06 -25.62
CA LEU A 111 -16.74 12.11 -26.96
C LEU A 111 -17.59 11.22 -27.84
N LEU A 112 -18.53 11.85 -28.55
CA LEU A 112 -19.47 11.18 -29.42
C LEU A 112 -18.89 11.05 -30.82
N LYS A 113 -18.75 9.83 -31.33
CA LYS A 113 -18.30 9.58 -32.70
C LYS A 113 -19.32 10.15 -33.68
N LYS A 114 -18.85 10.89 -34.66
CA LYS A 114 -19.72 11.48 -35.72
C LYS A 114 -20.46 10.39 -36.49
N GLY A 115 -21.71 10.65 -36.83
CA GLY A 115 -22.56 9.77 -37.64
C GLY A 115 -23.97 9.62 -37.11
N LEU A 116 -24.26 10.09 -35.89
CA LEU A 116 -25.61 10.16 -35.36
C LEU A 116 -26.36 11.38 -35.92
N THR A 117 -27.64 11.18 -36.16
CA THR A 117 -28.55 12.28 -36.52
C THR A 117 -28.85 13.15 -35.30
N SER A 118 -29.22 14.42 -35.48
CA SER A 118 -29.62 15.32 -34.41
C SER A 118 -30.76 14.76 -33.57
N LYS A 119 -31.64 13.96 -34.16
CA LYS A 119 -32.73 13.27 -33.45
C LYS A 119 -32.17 12.20 -32.49
N GLU A 120 -31.27 11.35 -32.98
CA GLU A 120 -30.64 10.29 -32.14
C GLU A 120 -29.83 10.89 -31.00
N LYS A 121 -29.10 11.99 -31.25
CA LYS A 121 -28.38 12.72 -30.20
C LYS A 121 -29.31 13.27 -29.13
N THR A 122 -30.43 13.87 -29.52
CA THR A 122 -31.45 14.39 -28.60
C THR A 122 -32.05 13.28 -27.78
N GLU A 123 -32.44 12.14 -28.40
CA GLU A 123 -32.97 10.98 -27.71
C GLU A 123 -31.96 10.37 -26.70
N MET A 124 -30.68 10.31 -27.08
CA MET A 124 -29.59 9.86 -26.21
C MET A 124 -29.44 10.79 -24.99
N LEU A 125 -29.37 12.11 -25.22
CA LEU A 125 -29.24 13.10 -24.15
C LEU A 125 -30.46 13.12 -23.23
N ASP A 126 -31.66 12.92 -23.74
CA ASP A 126 -32.87 12.83 -22.93
C ASP A 126 -32.86 11.56 -22.04
N GLN A 127 -32.42 10.41 -22.57
CA GLN A 127 -32.22 9.23 -21.76
C GLN A 127 -31.14 9.44 -20.68
N ILE A 128 -30.07 10.16 -20.98
CA ILE A 128 -29.02 10.50 -20.02
C ILE A 128 -29.55 11.44 -18.93
N LYS A 129 -30.43 12.38 -19.24
CA LYS A 129 -31.08 13.27 -18.25
C LYS A 129 -31.93 12.51 -17.24
N ASP A 130 -32.52 11.38 -17.65
CA ASP A 130 -33.30 10.52 -16.78
C ASP A 130 -32.49 9.66 -15.82
N VAL A 131 -31.17 9.57 -16.04
CA VAL A 131 -30.26 8.84 -15.14
C VAL A 131 -30.18 9.55 -13.79
N ASP A 132 -30.27 8.78 -12.70
CA ASP A 132 -30.25 9.35 -11.36
C ASP A 132 -28.99 10.16 -11.07
N GLY A 133 -29.20 11.35 -10.56
CA GLY A 133 -28.13 12.26 -10.22
C GLY A 133 -27.61 13.13 -11.36
N VAL A 134 -28.10 12.96 -12.58
CA VAL A 134 -27.84 13.90 -13.68
C VAL A 134 -28.69 15.14 -13.49
N LYS A 135 -28.07 16.31 -13.50
CA LYS A 135 -28.78 17.59 -13.39
C LYS A 135 -29.16 18.16 -14.75
N TRP A 136 -28.26 18.05 -15.68
CA TRP A 136 -28.48 18.43 -17.07
C TRP A 136 -27.48 17.68 -17.97
N ALA A 137 -27.90 17.45 -19.19
CA ALA A 137 -27.06 16.96 -20.28
C ALA A 137 -27.25 17.90 -21.48
N LEU A 138 -26.16 18.40 -22.02
CA LEU A 138 -26.16 19.43 -23.07
C LEU A 138 -25.18 19.05 -24.16
N GLY A 139 -25.62 19.18 -25.38
CA GLY A 139 -24.81 19.09 -26.58
C GLY A 139 -25.00 20.28 -27.48
N MET A 140 -24.34 20.32 -28.64
CA MET A 140 -24.45 21.38 -29.61
C MET A 140 -25.93 21.58 -30.03
N ASP A 141 -26.61 20.49 -30.31
CA ASP A 141 -28.02 20.47 -30.71
C ASP A 141 -28.97 21.03 -29.64
N SER A 142 -28.56 20.94 -28.35
CA SER A 142 -29.35 21.51 -27.24
C SER A 142 -29.31 23.03 -27.17
N PHE A 143 -28.25 23.66 -27.66
CA PHE A 143 -28.09 25.11 -27.66
C PHE A 143 -28.78 25.75 -28.90
N VAL A 144 -28.75 25.05 -30.00
CA VAL A 144 -29.18 25.61 -31.30
C VAL A 144 -30.59 25.11 -31.66
N GLY A 145 -31.02 23.99 -31.10
CA GLY A 145 -32.27 23.31 -31.47
C GLY A 145 -32.18 22.61 -32.82
N ALA A 146 -32.87 21.49 -32.97
CA ALA A 146 -32.82 20.64 -34.16
C ALA A 146 -33.30 21.32 -35.47
N ALA A 147 -33.89 22.52 -35.37
CA ALA A 147 -34.42 23.26 -36.48
C ALA A 147 -33.44 24.34 -37.02
N PHE A 148 -32.30 24.59 -36.40
CA PHE A 148 -31.35 25.59 -36.83
C PHE A 148 -30.36 25.03 -37.85
N PRO A 149 -30.13 25.68 -39.00
CA PRO A 149 -29.11 25.26 -39.93
C PRO A 149 -27.70 25.38 -39.31
N ASP A 150 -26.84 24.38 -39.52
CA ASP A 150 -25.44 24.34 -39.09
C ASP A 150 -24.61 25.60 -39.45
N THR A 151 -25.05 26.32 -40.48
CA THR A 151 -24.43 27.56 -40.98
C THR A 151 -24.61 28.75 -40.05
N MET A 152 -25.55 28.71 -39.11
CA MET A 152 -25.82 29.79 -38.15
C MET A 152 -25.04 29.61 -36.82
N ILE A 153 -24.39 28.48 -36.62
CA ILE A 153 -23.57 28.24 -35.43
C ILE A 153 -22.27 29.03 -35.55
N PRO A 154 -21.90 29.84 -34.55
CA PRO A 154 -20.63 30.53 -34.55
C PRO A 154 -19.47 29.55 -34.78
N SER A 155 -18.62 29.83 -35.78
CA SER A 155 -17.51 28.95 -36.16
C SER A 155 -16.54 28.65 -35.00
N ASN A 156 -16.43 29.57 -34.04
CA ASN A 156 -15.61 29.39 -32.84
C ASN A 156 -16.19 28.34 -31.91
N LEU A 157 -17.51 28.33 -31.74
CA LEU A 157 -18.18 27.32 -30.88
C LEU A 157 -18.10 25.94 -31.54
N LYS A 158 -18.33 25.86 -32.83
CA LYS A 158 -18.21 24.60 -33.59
C LYS A 158 -16.80 24.00 -33.47
N LYS A 159 -15.77 24.82 -33.62
CA LYS A 159 -14.36 24.38 -33.49
C LYS A 159 -14.00 23.95 -32.08
N MET A 160 -14.70 24.40 -31.03
CA MET A 160 -14.47 23.99 -29.67
C MET A 160 -15.14 22.64 -29.32
N LEU A 161 -16.29 22.37 -29.92
CA LEU A 161 -17.13 21.19 -29.56
C LEU A 161 -17.09 20.10 -30.60
N GLU A 162 -16.57 20.37 -31.82
CA GLU A 162 -16.45 19.38 -32.89
C GLU A 162 -15.02 19.29 -33.41
N SER A 163 -14.56 18.08 -33.65
CA SER A 163 -13.38 17.73 -34.44
C SER A 163 -13.81 17.04 -35.73
N ASP A 164 -12.84 16.54 -36.51
CA ASP A 164 -13.16 15.80 -37.74
C ASP A 164 -13.92 14.50 -37.46
N GLU A 165 -13.65 13.86 -36.31
CA GLU A 165 -14.17 12.53 -35.98
C GLU A 165 -15.17 12.52 -34.81
N TYR A 166 -15.11 13.49 -33.90
CA TYR A 166 -15.86 13.46 -32.63
C TYR A 166 -16.59 14.80 -32.40
N GLU A 167 -17.67 14.71 -31.66
CA GLU A 167 -18.42 15.82 -31.07
C GLU A 167 -18.36 15.68 -29.54
N MET A 168 -18.43 16.80 -28.82
CA MET A 168 -18.33 16.84 -27.36
C MET A 168 -19.68 17.23 -26.77
N GLU A 169 -20.20 16.35 -25.88
CA GLU A 169 -21.38 16.59 -25.07
C GLU A 169 -21.00 16.73 -23.60
N PHE A 170 -21.78 17.47 -22.81
CA PHE A 170 -21.52 17.72 -21.40
C PHE A 170 -22.65 17.22 -20.54
N ILE A 171 -22.30 16.58 -19.41
CA ILE A 171 -23.26 16.00 -18.46
C ILE A 171 -22.84 16.47 -17.07
N CYS A 172 -23.75 17.17 -16.37
CA CYS A 172 -23.53 17.62 -15.01
C CYS A 172 -24.12 16.62 -14.01
N SER A 173 -23.30 16.18 -13.06
CA SER A 173 -23.69 15.31 -11.98
C SER A 173 -23.76 16.04 -10.63
N LYS A 174 -24.78 15.70 -9.82
CA LYS A 174 -24.86 16.11 -8.41
C LYS A 174 -23.98 15.28 -7.48
N TYR A 175 -23.47 14.13 -7.97
CA TYR A 175 -22.67 13.22 -7.18
C TYR A 175 -21.20 13.62 -7.12
N LYS A 176 -20.55 13.32 -6.00
CA LYS A 176 -19.11 13.60 -5.80
C LYS A 176 -18.25 12.54 -6.48
N THR A 177 -17.06 12.94 -6.93
CA THR A 177 -16.05 12.03 -7.48
C THR A 177 -15.72 10.91 -6.49
N ALA A 178 -15.51 9.70 -7.00
CA ALA A 178 -15.11 8.50 -6.23
C ALA A 178 -16.14 8.02 -5.20
N THR A 179 -17.45 8.20 -5.49
CA THR A 179 -18.53 7.59 -4.73
C THR A 179 -19.19 6.47 -5.52
N ASP A 180 -19.85 5.53 -4.84
CA ASP A 180 -20.55 4.43 -5.49
C ASP A 180 -21.68 4.94 -6.38
N GLU A 181 -22.35 6.04 -5.97
CA GLU A 181 -23.43 6.66 -6.72
C GLU A 181 -22.95 7.21 -8.06
N VAL A 182 -21.80 7.94 -8.09
CA VAL A 182 -21.25 8.45 -9.34
C VAL A 182 -20.73 7.33 -10.24
N ASN A 183 -20.16 6.28 -9.65
CA ASN A 183 -19.65 5.15 -10.41
C ASN A 183 -20.80 4.40 -11.12
N ASN A 184 -21.91 4.15 -10.41
CA ASN A 184 -23.11 3.55 -11.00
C ASN A 184 -23.71 4.45 -12.08
N GLN A 185 -23.77 5.76 -11.85
CA GLN A 185 -24.24 6.74 -12.83
C GLN A 185 -23.39 6.69 -14.11
N ILE A 186 -22.06 6.65 -13.98
CA ILE A 186 -21.13 6.56 -15.13
C ILE A 186 -21.36 5.28 -15.92
N ASP A 187 -21.56 4.13 -15.26
CA ASP A 187 -21.85 2.87 -15.92
C ASP A 187 -23.16 2.92 -16.73
N GLU A 188 -24.19 3.54 -16.18
CA GLU A 188 -25.47 3.70 -16.84
C GLU A 188 -25.37 4.65 -18.05
N ILE A 189 -24.71 5.80 -17.87
CA ILE A 189 -24.44 6.75 -18.96
C ILE A 189 -23.62 6.08 -20.06
N GLN A 190 -22.57 5.35 -19.71
CA GLN A 190 -21.71 4.66 -20.68
C GLN A 190 -22.48 3.59 -21.46
N LYS A 191 -23.41 2.89 -20.81
CA LYS A 191 -24.28 1.90 -21.44
C LYS A 191 -25.21 2.58 -22.46
N ILE A 192 -25.81 3.72 -22.12
CA ILE A 192 -26.66 4.49 -23.02
C ILE A 192 -25.83 4.96 -24.22
N VAL A 193 -24.72 5.64 -23.98
CA VAL A 193 -23.83 6.18 -25.04
C VAL A 193 -23.39 5.10 -26.01
N LYS A 194 -22.94 3.95 -25.50
CA LYS A 194 -22.51 2.81 -26.34
C LYS A 194 -23.66 2.13 -27.08
N GLY A 195 -24.87 2.25 -26.59
CA GLY A 195 -26.07 1.77 -27.28
C GLY A 195 -26.33 2.54 -28.58
N TYR A 196 -26.02 3.83 -28.59
CA TYR A 196 -26.15 4.68 -29.79
C TYR A 196 -24.89 4.64 -30.66
N SER A 197 -23.70 4.67 -30.04
CA SER A 197 -22.42 4.69 -30.76
C SER A 197 -21.35 3.90 -29.96
N PRO A 198 -21.00 2.69 -30.41
CA PRO A 198 -20.04 1.82 -29.71
C PRO A 198 -18.61 2.41 -29.58
N GLU A 199 -18.23 3.29 -30.52
CA GLU A 199 -16.90 3.95 -30.50
C GLU A 199 -16.85 5.21 -29.65
N SER A 200 -17.97 5.64 -29.10
CA SER A 200 -18.06 6.83 -28.23
C SER A 200 -17.61 6.52 -26.80
N MET A 201 -17.09 7.53 -26.11
CA MET A 201 -16.47 7.39 -24.81
C MET A 201 -17.01 8.43 -23.82
N VAL A 202 -17.23 8.01 -22.58
CA VAL A 202 -17.51 8.93 -21.47
C VAL A 202 -16.18 9.27 -20.80
N ILE A 203 -15.86 10.55 -20.69
CA ILE A 203 -14.59 11.06 -20.17
C ILE A 203 -14.82 12.13 -19.10
N GLY A 204 -13.81 12.45 -18.34
CA GLY A 204 -13.84 13.46 -17.28
C GLY A 204 -13.17 12.96 -16.02
N GLU A 205 -13.22 13.77 -14.96
CA GLU A 205 -12.54 13.43 -13.70
C GLU A 205 -13.14 12.18 -13.02
N ALA A 206 -14.48 12.12 -12.93
CA ALA A 206 -15.12 10.99 -12.26
C ALA A 206 -15.03 9.68 -13.07
N PRO A 207 -15.23 9.64 -14.40
CA PRO A 207 -14.95 8.46 -15.21
C PRO A 207 -13.49 8.00 -15.11
N LEU A 208 -12.51 8.91 -15.18
CA LEU A 208 -11.09 8.59 -15.00
C LEU A 208 -10.81 8.00 -13.60
N THR A 209 -11.44 8.57 -12.57
CA THR A 209 -11.27 8.08 -11.20
C THR A 209 -11.88 6.69 -11.01
N LYS A 210 -13.02 6.42 -11.67
CA LYS A 210 -13.64 5.09 -11.68
C LYS A 210 -12.72 4.06 -12.35
N ASP A 211 -12.21 4.36 -13.53
CA ASP A 211 -11.26 3.48 -14.22
C ASP A 211 -10.02 3.22 -13.36
N LEU A 212 -9.53 4.26 -12.67
CA LEU A 212 -8.41 4.13 -11.74
C LEU A 212 -8.75 3.21 -10.55
N GLN A 213 -9.97 3.26 -10.02
CA GLN A 213 -10.43 2.34 -8.96
C GLN A 213 -10.41 0.90 -9.44
N ASP A 214 -11.04 0.63 -10.58
CA ASP A 214 -11.17 -0.71 -11.16
C ASP A 214 -9.80 -1.33 -11.43
N VAL A 215 -8.87 -0.57 -12.02
CA VAL A 215 -7.50 -1.03 -12.28
C VAL A 215 -6.71 -1.21 -10.98
N THR A 216 -6.83 -0.29 -10.03
CA THR A 216 -6.08 -0.35 -8.76
C THR A 216 -6.48 -1.55 -7.91
N ASP A 217 -7.75 -1.92 -7.88
CA ASP A 217 -8.22 -3.08 -7.11
C ASP A 217 -7.63 -4.39 -7.65
N VAL A 218 -7.46 -4.50 -8.96
CA VAL A 218 -6.79 -5.65 -9.60
C VAL A 218 -5.28 -5.61 -9.31
N ASP A 219 -4.68 -4.44 -9.46
CA ASP A 219 -3.24 -4.24 -9.25
C ASP A 219 -2.84 -4.49 -7.79
N LEU A 220 -3.61 -4.02 -6.81
CA LEU A 220 -3.37 -4.28 -5.39
C LEU A 220 -3.29 -5.78 -5.09
N LYS A 221 -4.25 -6.55 -5.57
CA LYS A 221 -4.29 -8.01 -5.37
C LYS A 221 -3.11 -8.69 -6.06
N THR A 222 -2.81 -8.28 -7.28
CA THR A 222 -1.74 -8.84 -8.10
C THR A 222 -0.36 -8.54 -7.49
N VAL A 223 -0.09 -7.28 -7.14
CA VAL A 223 1.18 -6.85 -6.54
C VAL A 223 1.41 -7.52 -5.20
N ASN A 224 0.41 -7.57 -4.33
CA ASN A 224 0.51 -8.26 -3.04
C ASN A 224 0.82 -9.76 -3.23
N THR A 225 0.10 -10.43 -4.12
CA THR A 225 0.30 -11.87 -4.39
C THR A 225 1.71 -12.15 -4.92
N ILE A 226 2.16 -11.36 -5.90
CA ILE A 226 3.51 -11.51 -6.48
C ILE A 226 4.59 -11.21 -5.45
N SER A 227 4.42 -10.17 -4.63
CA SER A 227 5.38 -9.80 -3.59
C SER A 227 5.51 -10.87 -2.52
N ILE A 228 4.40 -11.41 -2.04
CA ILE A 228 4.38 -12.52 -1.07
C ILE A 228 5.06 -13.77 -1.66
N LEU A 229 4.74 -14.12 -2.91
CA LEU A 229 5.32 -15.27 -3.59
C LEU A 229 6.83 -15.10 -3.80
N ALA A 230 7.28 -13.91 -4.21
CA ALA A 230 8.70 -13.61 -4.40
C ALA A 230 9.48 -13.76 -3.07
N ILE A 231 8.96 -13.19 -2.00
CA ILE A 231 9.58 -13.30 -0.66
C ILE A 231 9.56 -14.74 -0.17
N PHE A 232 8.47 -15.46 -0.38
CA PHE A 232 8.36 -16.87 -0.04
C PHE A 232 9.47 -17.70 -0.73
N ILE A 233 9.68 -17.49 -2.03
CA ILE A 233 10.74 -18.16 -2.80
C ILE A 233 12.12 -17.76 -2.30
N ILE A 234 12.37 -16.46 -2.06
CA ILE A 234 13.66 -15.97 -1.55
C ILE A 234 13.98 -16.62 -0.19
N ILE A 235 13.06 -16.63 0.75
CA ILE A 235 13.25 -17.25 2.06
C ILE A 235 13.50 -18.76 1.92
N MET A 236 12.76 -19.44 1.04
CA MET A 236 12.92 -20.86 0.78
C MET A 236 14.32 -21.19 0.27
N VAL A 237 14.83 -20.39 -0.65
CA VAL A 237 16.18 -20.58 -1.24
C VAL A 237 17.27 -20.24 -0.25
N VAL A 238 17.16 -19.10 0.46
CA VAL A 238 18.18 -18.62 1.41
C VAL A 238 18.33 -19.59 2.59
N PHE A 239 17.24 -20.04 3.18
CA PHE A 239 17.28 -20.93 4.34
C PHE A 239 17.24 -22.43 3.98
N LYS A 240 17.08 -22.75 2.69
CA LYS A 240 16.91 -24.15 2.23
C LYS A 240 15.87 -24.89 3.06
N SER A 241 14.72 -24.26 3.25
CA SER A 241 13.64 -24.67 4.17
C SER A 241 12.28 -24.52 3.49
N ILE A 242 11.43 -25.52 3.67
CA ILE A 242 10.04 -25.44 3.19
C ILE A 242 9.13 -24.75 4.23
N SER A 243 9.36 -24.97 5.53
CA SER A 243 8.47 -24.47 6.58
C SER A 243 8.74 -23.03 6.99
N LEU A 244 10.01 -22.57 6.93
CA LEU A 244 10.37 -21.20 7.32
C LEU A 244 9.64 -20.12 6.51
N PRO A 245 9.48 -20.24 5.18
CA PRO A 245 8.71 -19.27 4.41
C PRO A 245 7.30 -19.07 4.95
N PHE A 246 6.56 -20.14 5.25
CA PHE A 246 5.21 -20.05 5.81
C PHE A 246 5.17 -19.31 7.15
N ILE A 247 6.11 -19.63 8.03
CA ILE A 247 6.18 -19.03 9.37
C ILE A 247 6.54 -17.54 9.27
N LEU A 248 7.57 -17.21 8.47
CA LEU A 248 8.05 -15.83 8.35
C LEU A 248 7.02 -14.96 7.64
N VAL A 249 6.45 -15.41 6.52
CA VAL A 249 5.40 -14.69 5.81
C VAL A 249 4.18 -14.46 6.70
N ALA A 250 3.74 -15.47 7.48
CA ALA A 250 2.61 -15.29 8.39
C ALA A 250 2.87 -14.19 9.45
N VAL A 251 4.10 -14.11 9.98
CA VAL A 251 4.49 -13.08 10.96
C VAL A 251 4.58 -11.69 10.31
N ILE A 252 5.10 -11.63 9.08
CA ILE A 252 5.25 -10.38 8.33
C ILE A 252 3.88 -9.83 7.92
N GLU A 253 3.03 -10.67 7.33
CA GLU A 253 1.66 -10.28 6.93
C GLU A 253 0.84 -9.85 8.14
N PHE A 254 1.00 -10.52 9.28
CA PHE A 254 0.36 -10.07 10.51
C PHE A 254 0.75 -8.64 10.90
N ALA A 255 2.03 -8.27 10.79
CA ALA A 255 2.48 -6.91 11.07
C ALA A 255 1.85 -5.89 10.10
N ILE A 256 1.72 -6.26 8.82
CA ILE A 256 1.07 -5.43 7.79
C ILE A 256 -0.43 -5.28 8.11
N PHE A 257 -1.13 -6.37 8.38
CA PHE A 257 -2.56 -6.33 8.71
C PHE A 257 -2.84 -5.49 9.97
N VAL A 258 -2.02 -5.62 11.02
CA VAL A 258 -2.13 -4.77 12.21
C VAL A 258 -1.95 -3.30 11.86
N ASN A 259 -0.96 -2.96 11.02
CA ASN A 259 -0.73 -1.58 10.60
C ASN A 259 -1.90 -1.04 9.77
N MET A 260 -2.36 -1.80 8.79
CA MET A 260 -3.42 -1.37 7.87
C MET A 260 -4.81 -1.37 8.52
N SER A 261 -5.02 -2.14 9.59
CA SER A 261 -6.30 -2.15 10.32
C SER A 261 -6.54 -0.90 11.17
N VAL A 262 -5.47 -0.20 11.60
CA VAL A 262 -5.59 0.97 12.49
C VAL A 262 -6.44 2.09 11.90
N PRO A 263 -6.26 2.53 10.63
CA PRO A 263 -7.12 3.55 10.04
C PRO A 263 -8.61 3.15 10.02
N TYR A 264 -8.92 1.90 9.70
CA TYR A 264 -10.29 1.38 9.74
C TYR A 264 -10.93 1.58 11.12
N TYR A 265 -10.25 1.18 12.21
CA TYR A 265 -10.77 1.37 13.57
C TYR A 265 -10.79 2.84 14.03
N GLN A 266 -10.07 3.72 13.35
CA GLN A 266 -10.14 5.17 13.55
C GLN A 266 -11.23 5.84 12.70
N GLY A 267 -11.95 5.11 11.85
CA GLY A 267 -12.93 5.65 10.92
C GLY A 267 -12.30 6.54 9.83
N LYS A 268 -11.03 6.28 9.48
CA LYS A 268 -10.27 7.06 8.48
C LYS A 268 -10.13 6.27 7.18
N GLU A 269 -10.30 6.97 6.08
CA GLU A 269 -9.92 6.48 4.76
C GLU A 269 -8.43 6.69 4.51
N VAL A 270 -7.85 5.90 3.63
CA VAL A 270 -6.42 5.96 3.26
C VAL A 270 -6.32 6.22 1.76
N VAL A 271 -5.37 7.05 1.33
CA VAL A 271 -5.12 7.24 -0.10
C VAL A 271 -4.70 5.90 -0.73
N PHE A 272 -5.30 5.53 -1.86
CA PHE A 272 -5.08 4.23 -2.51
C PHE A 272 -3.59 3.91 -2.76
N VAL A 273 -2.80 4.93 -3.13
CA VAL A 273 -1.35 4.79 -3.36
C VAL A 273 -0.64 4.33 -2.08
N ALA A 274 -1.08 4.80 -0.90
CA ALA A 274 -0.48 4.41 0.37
C ALA A 274 -0.67 2.90 0.64
N SER A 275 -1.84 2.34 0.33
CA SER A 275 -2.10 0.91 0.51
C SER A 275 -1.15 0.03 -0.31
N ILE A 276 -0.87 0.41 -1.58
CA ILE A 276 0.09 -0.28 -2.45
C ILE A 276 1.52 -0.17 -1.91
N VAL A 277 1.93 1.07 -1.60
CA VAL A 277 3.30 1.38 -1.16
C VAL A 277 3.62 0.73 0.18
N ILE A 278 2.69 0.77 1.14
CA ILE A 278 2.88 0.20 2.47
C ILE A 278 3.01 -1.31 2.39
N GLY A 279 2.14 -2.01 1.65
CA GLY A 279 2.24 -3.45 1.45
C GLY A 279 3.66 -3.87 1.03
N CYS A 280 4.20 -3.24 -0.01
CA CYS A 280 5.52 -3.58 -0.53
C CYS A 280 6.68 -3.15 0.39
N ILE A 281 6.67 -1.91 0.89
CA ILE A 281 7.80 -1.37 1.68
C ILE A 281 7.86 -2.03 3.06
N GLN A 282 6.73 -2.14 3.74
CA GLN A 282 6.68 -2.76 5.07
C GLN A 282 7.03 -4.25 4.99
N LEU A 283 6.57 -4.95 3.94
CA LEU A 283 6.94 -6.33 3.66
C LEU A 283 8.46 -6.48 3.58
N GLY A 284 9.13 -5.66 2.74
CA GLY A 284 10.58 -5.68 2.58
C GLY A 284 11.34 -5.37 3.87
N ALA A 285 10.98 -4.30 4.58
CA ALA A 285 11.62 -3.91 5.83
C ALA A 285 11.45 -4.95 6.94
N THR A 286 10.28 -5.58 7.03
CA THR A 286 10.01 -6.60 8.07
C THR A 286 10.76 -7.91 7.77
N VAL A 287 10.90 -8.25 6.49
CA VAL A 287 11.67 -9.44 6.06
C VAL A 287 13.11 -9.37 6.54
N ASP A 288 13.77 -8.23 6.43
CA ASP A 288 15.16 -8.07 6.86
C ASP A 288 15.34 -8.35 8.35
N TYR A 289 14.42 -7.87 9.19
CA TYR A 289 14.43 -8.15 10.63
C TYR A 289 14.23 -9.64 10.92
N ALA A 290 13.29 -10.26 10.22
CA ALA A 290 13.00 -11.67 10.36
C ALA A 290 14.15 -12.55 9.88
N ILE A 291 14.77 -12.25 8.76
CA ILE A 291 15.95 -12.96 8.22
C ILE A 291 17.12 -12.87 9.19
N LEU A 292 17.39 -11.70 9.76
CA LEU A 292 18.49 -11.50 10.70
C LEU A 292 18.35 -12.43 11.93
N MET A 293 17.17 -12.46 12.54
CA MET A 293 16.91 -13.33 13.70
C MET A 293 16.93 -14.82 13.31
N THR A 294 16.34 -15.17 12.17
CA THR A 294 16.28 -16.56 11.67
C THR A 294 17.67 -17.10 11.36
N SER A 295 18.54 -16.32 10.75
CA SER A 295 19.92 -16.71 10.42
C SER A 295 20.72 -17.01 11.70
N ARG A 296 20.54 -16.20 12.74
CA ARG A 296 21.16 -16.46 14.05
C ARG A 296 20.60 -17.73 14.69
N TYR A 297 19.29 -17.91 14.65
CA TYR A 297 18.63 -19.10 15.16
C TYR A 297 19.12 -20.36 14.43
N GLN A 298 19.19 -20.35 13.10
CA GLN A 298 19.72 -21.45 12.29
C GLN A 298 21.17 -21.80 12.68
N LYS A 299 22.03 -20.79 12.83
CA LYS A 299 23.44 -20.97 13.22
C LYS A 299 23.54 -21.68 14.59
N GLU A 300 22.80 -21.20 15.60
CA GLU A 300 22.87 -21.75 16.96
C GLU A 300 22.29 -23.17 17.03
N ARG A 301 21.20 -23.45 16.30
CA ARG A 301 20.65 -24.80 16.16
C ARG A 301 21.61 -25.74 15.42
N GLY A 302 22.29 -25.24 14.38
CA GLY A 302 23.32 -25.98 13.63
C GLY A 302 24.49 -26.42 14.52
N LEU A 303 24.83 -25.65 15.55
CA LEU A 303 25.82 -26.00 16.57
C LEU A 303 25.34 -27.05 17.57
N GLY A 304 24.10 -27.52 17.47
CA GLY A 304 23.54 -28.57 18.32
C GLY A 304 22.96 -28.09 19.66
N LYS A 305 22.83 -26.78 19.86
CA LYS A 305 22.22 -26.21 21.08
C LYS A 305 20.73 -26.54 21.19
N SER A 306 20.19 -26.54 22.41
CA SER A 306 18.77 -26.75 22.64
C SER A 306 17.92 -25.65 21.98
N LYS A 307 16.63 -25.91 21.68
CA LYS A 307 15.75 -24.91 21.06
C LYS A 307 15.64 -23.63 21.92
N LYS A 308 15.50 -23.76 23.24
CA LYS A 308 15.38 -22.59 24.13
C LYS A 308 16.64 -21.73 24.12
N GLU A 309 17.79 -22.38 24.19
CA GLU A 309 19.09 -21.70 24.17
C GLU A 309 19.35 -21.01 22.83
N SER A 310 19.11 -21.72 21.72
CA SER A 310 19.32 -21.18 20.38
C SER A 310 18.43 -19.96 20.12
N ILE A 311 17.17 -20.01 20.53
CA ILE A 311 16.24 -18.87 20.36
C ILE A 311 16.65 -17.72 21.27
N ALA A 312 17.02 -17.98 22.53
CA ALA A 312 17.44 -16.93 23.45
C ALA A 312 18.71 -16.22 22.97
N ILE A 313 19.69 -16.95 22.45
CA ILE A 313 20.91 -16.35 21.88
C ILE A 313 20.59 -15.58 20.60
N ALA A 314 19.82 -16.16 19.68
CA ALA A 314 19.43 -15.50 18.45
C ALA A 314 18.69 -14.19 18.73
N HIS A 315 17.73 -14.21 19.62
CA HIS A 315 16.97 -13.04 20.03
C HIS A 315 17.86 -11.96 20.66
N LYS A 316 18.66 -12.33 21.66
CA LYS A 316 19.59 -11.43 22.36
C LYS A 316 20.55 -10.73 21.39
N THR A 317 21.14 -11.49 20.46
CA THR A 317 22.16 -10.96 19.53
C THR A 317 21.56 -10.14 18.41
N SER A 318 20.34 -10.42 17.98
CA SER A 318 19.67 -9.70 16.89
C SER A 318 18.88 -8.48 17.36
N MET A 319 18.41 -8.46 18.61
CA MET A 319 17.51 -7.45 19.14
C MET A 319 18.04 -6.03 18.99
N LYS A 320 19.33 -5.81 19.30
CA LYS A 320 19.95 -4.48 19.19
C LYS A 320 19.92 -3.96 17.75
N SER A 321 20.29 -4.77 16.78
CA SER A 321 20.30 -4.37 15.36
C SER A 321 18.89 -4.12 14.85
N ILE A 322 17.92 -4.96 15.21
CA ILE A 322 16.52 -4.81 14.82
C ILE A 322 15.94 -3.51 15.38
N VAL A 323 16.18 -3.19 16.66
CA VAL A 323 15.70 -1.95 17.29
C VAL A 323 16.34 -0.73 16.64
N ILE A 324 17.66 -0.73 16.39
CA ILE A 324 18.35 0.39 15.73
C ILE A 324 17.78 0.61 14.33
N SER A 325 17.61 -0.44 13.53
CA SER A 325 17.08 -0.35 12.18
C SER A 325 15.62 0.15 12.18
N GLY A 326 14.79 -0.38 13.06
CA GLY A 326 13.40 0.05 13.21
C GLY A 326 13.28 1.52 13.65
N CYS A 327 14.09 1.94 14.62
CA CYS A 327 14.12 3.34 15.06
C CYS A 327 14.63 4.28 13.96
N SER A 328 15.62 3.86 13.17
CA SER A 328 16.14 4.65 12.05
C SER A 328 15.07 4.82 10.96
N PHE A 329 14.36 3.75 10.62
CA PHE A 329 13.27 3.82 9.64
C PHE A 329 12.09 4.66 10.14
N PHE A 330 11.73 4.49 11.43
CA PHE A 330 10.72 5.35 12.09
C PHE A 330 11.11 6.83 12.01
N ALA A 331 12.33 7.19 12.42
CA ALA A 331 12.78 8.58 12.44
C ALA A 331 12.80 9.21 11.04
N ALA A 332 13.26 8.46 10.04
CA ALA A 332 13.31 8.92 8.65
C ALA A 332 11.90 9.23 8.08
N THR A 333 10.90 8.43 8.43
CA THR A 333 9.53 8.60 7.91
C THR A 333 8.69 9.54 8.77
N PHE A 334 8.80 9.46 10.09
CA PHE A 334 8.03 10.27 11.03
C PHE A 334 8.32 11.77 10.89
N GLY A 335 9.59 12.14 10.70
CA GLY A 335 9.99 13.53 10.48
C GLY A 335 9.32 14.16 9.26
N VAL A 336 9.22 13.43 8.15
CA VAL A 336 8.51 13.90 6.96
C VAL A 336 7.01 14.08 7.23
N GLY A 337 6.39 13.12 7.94
CA GLY A 337 4.98 13.18 8.29
C GLY A 337 4.59 14.37 9.17
N LEU A 338 5.52 14.86 9.99
CA LEU A 338 5.28 16.04 10.84
C LEU A 338 5.28 17.38 10.08
N TYR A 339 6.10 17.49 9.02
CA TYR A 339 6.29 18.77 8.31
C TYR A 339 5.45 18.90 7.04
N THR A 340 4.96 17.80 6.49
CA THR A 340 4.18 17.84 5.24
C THR A 340 2.80 18.46 5.45
N GLN A 341 2.40 19.31 4.51
CA GLN A 341 1.05 19.86 4.41
C GLN A 341 0.18 19.11 3.39
N VAL A 342 0.79 18.20 2.63
CA VAL A 342 0.10 17.37 1.64
C VAL A 342 -0.37 16.09 2.31
N ASP A 343 -1.67 15.89 2.40
CA ASP A 343 -2.29 14.76 3.11
C ASP A 343 -1.83 13.40 2.58
N MET A 344 -1.66 13.25 1.29
CA MET A 344 -1.12 12.04 0.66
C MET A 344 0.25 11.67 1.21
N ILE A 345 1.18 12.63 1.29
CA ILE A 345 2.54 12.40 1.80
C ILE A 345 2.47 12.11 3.30
N GLY A 346 1.67 12.86 4.03
CA GLY A 346 1.42 12.66 5.45
C GLY A 346 0.84 11.28 5.75
N SER A 347 -0.13 10.85 5.00
CA SER A 347 -0.77 9.53 5.11
C SER A 347 0.23 8.40 4.89
N ILE A 348 1.00 8.45 3.80
CA ILE A 348 2.03 7.44 3.47
C ILE A 348 3.10 7.39 4.57
N THR A 349 3.65 8.54 4.97
CA THR A 349 4.75 8.58 5.94
C THR A 349 4.33 8.22 7.35
N ASN A 350 3.11 8.57 7.77
CA ASN A 350 2.53 8.14 9.04
C ASN A 350 2.27 6.62 9.07
N LEU A 351 1.77 6.06 7.99
CA LEU A 351 1.61 4.61 7.86
C LEU A 351 2.96 3.88 7.89
N LEU A 352 3.99 4.40 7.20
CA LEU A 352 5.34 3.83 7.19
C LEU A 352 5.99 3.90 8.58
N SER A 353 5.93 5.04 9.25
CA SER A 353 6.51 5.22 10.59
C SER A 353 5.86 4.30 11.61
N ARG A 354 4.53 4.21 11.62
CA ARG A 354 3.80 3.28 12.46
C ARG A 354 4.11 1.82 12.09
N GLY A 355 4.19 1.51 10.81
CA GLY A 355 4.58 0.20 10.28
C GLY A 355 5.96 -0.22 10.76
N ALA A 356 6.94 0.68 10.80
CA ALA A 356 8.28 0.41 11.33
C ALA A 356 8.24 -0.04 12.79
N VAL A 357 7.47 0.65 13.64
CA VAL A 357 7.31 0.29 15.05
C VAL A 357 6.60 -1.05 15.20
N ILE A 358 5.47 -1.23 14.51
CA ILE A 358 4.68 -2.48 14.58
C ILE A 358 5.53 -3.67 14.11
N SER A 359 6.21 -3.56 12.97
CA SER A 359 7.06 -4.63 12.43
C SER A 359 8.19 -4.99 13.38
N THR A 360 8.85 -3.99 13.99
CA THR A 360 9.88 -4.21 14.99
C THR A 360 9.35 -5.00 16.19
N LEU A 361 8.20 -4.57 16.72
CA LEU A 361 7.56 -5.25 17.86
C LEU A 361 7.12 -6.67 17.51
N VAL A 362 6.46 -6.85 16.36
CA VAL A 362 6.01 -8.18 15.91
C VAL A 362 7.18 -9.13 15.75
N VAL A 363 8.28 -8.73 15.12
CA VAL A 363 9.45 -9.59 14.95
C VAL A 363 10.10 -9.89 16.29
N LEU A 364 10.21 -8.94 17.21
CA LEU A 364 10.83 -9.17 18.52
C LEU A 364 9.98 -10.03 19.46
N PHE A 365 8.66 -9.91 19.41
CA PHE A 365 7.79 -10.62 20.36
C PHE A 365 7.16 -11.90 19.81
N ILE A 366 6.71 -11.87 18.55
CA ILE A 366 5.94 -12.99 17.96
C ILE A 366 6.87 -14.02 17.30
N LEU A 367 7.90 -13.59 16.57
CA LEU A 367 8.77 -14.52 15.85
C LEU A 367 9.49 -15.53 16.75
N PRO A 368 10.04 -15.16 17.93
CA PRO A 368 10.61 -16.15 18.88
C PRO A 368 9.57 -17.14 19.37
N ALA A 369 8.32 -16.72 19.56
CA ALA A 369 7.23 -17.61 19.98
C ALA A 369 6.91 -18.64 18.88
N MET A 370 6.90 -18.21 17.62
CA MET A 370 6.72 -19.09 16.47
C MET A 370 7.86 -20.11 16.37
N PHE A 371 9.11 -19.71 16.55
CA PHE A 371 10.23 -20.64 16.58
C PHE A 371 10.14 -21.64 17.71
N MET A 372 9.67 -21.23 18.91
CA MET A 372 9.48 -22.14 20.04
C MET A 372 8.46 -23.24 19.77
N ILE A 373 7.44 -22.96 19.00
CA ILE A 373 6.36 -23.92 18.69
C ILE A 373 6.75 -24.80 17.53
N PHE A 374 7.21 -24.18 16.44
CA PHE A 374 7.47 -24.86 15.18
C PHE A 374 8.91 -25.37 15.03
N ASP A 375 9.76 -25.34 16.10
CA ASP A 375 11.16 -25.81 16.06
C ASP A 375 11.29 -27.21 15.47
N SER A 376 10.45 -28.14 15.90
CA SER A 376 10.48 -29.51 15.38
C SER A 376 10.21 -29.59 13.89
N LEU A 377 9.20 -28.86 13.41
CA LEU A 377 8.87 -28.79 12.00
C LEU A 377 10.00 -28.15 11.19
N ILE A 378 10.55 -27.03 11.68
CA ILE A 378 11.67 -26.32 11.05
C ILE A 378 12.89 -27.24 10.92
N CYS A 379 13.29 -27.94 11.98
CA CYS A 379 14.44 -28.83 11.96
C CYS A 379 14.27 -30.04 11.01
N HIS A 380 13.05 -30.50 10.78
CA HIS A 380 12.80 -31.63 9.88
C HIS A 380 12.75 -31.21 8.40
N THR A 381 12.32 -29.98 8.12
CA THR A 381 12.09 -29.49 6.75
C THR A 381 13.17 -28.56 6.23
N SER A 382 14.23 -28.32 7.02
CA SER A 382 15.29 -27.37 6.70
C SER A 382 16.67 -28.00 6.70
N ILE A 383 17.52 -27.53 5.80
CA ILE A 383 18.94 -27.93 5.74
C ILE A 383 19.75 -26.98 6.64
N GLY A 384 20.72 -27.54 7.40
CA GLY A 384 21.58 -26.74 8.29
C GLY A 384 21.06 -26.57 9.71
N PHE A 385 19.89 -27.13 10.02
CA PHE A 385 19.44 -27.34 11.41
C PHE A 385 19.89 -28.73 11.88
N ALA A 386 20.46 -28.82 13.07
CA ALA A 386 21.02 -30.09 13.56
C ALA A 386 19.96 -31.18 13.72
N LYS A 387 20.12 -32.26 12.98
CA LYS A 387 19.35 -33.51 13.18
C LYS A 387 19.87 -34.36 14.34
N LYS A 388 20.72 -33.84 15.23
CA LYS A 388 21.28 -34.62 16.32
C LYS A 388 20.21 -34.88 17.37
N LYS A 389 19.90 -36.17 17.57
CA LYS A 389 19.26 -36.69 18.81
C LYS A 389 20.04 -36.18 20.00
N PRO A 390 19.38 -35.73 21.08
CA PRO A 390 20.09 -35.41 22.31
C PRO A 390 20.91 -36.64 22.73
N ALA A 391 22.19 -36.43 22.99
CA ALA A 391 23.02 -37.47 23.58
C ALA A 391 22.30 -37.97 24.84
N LYS A 392 22.02 -39.26 24.87
CA LYS A 392 21.59 -39.90 26.10
C LYS A 392 22.68 -39.62 27.14
N GLU A 393 22.38 -38.85 28.16
CA GLU A 393 23.21 -38.80 29.37
C GLU A 393 23.47 -40.22 29.80
N LYS A 394 24.70 -40.69 29.68
CA LYS A 394 25.15 -41.90 30.37
C LYS A 394 25.02 -41.59 31.85
N LYS A 395 24.02 -42.18 32.48
CA LYS A 395 23.99 -42.31 33.91
C LYS A 395 25.24 -43.10 34.29
N GLN A 396 26.21 -42.44 34.93
CA GLN A 396 27.17 -43.05 35.83
C GLN A 396 26.59 -43.09 37.23
#